data_4f6945beff926ddd12ed64bb4b81ef92
#
_entry.id   4f6945beff926ddd12ed64bb4b81ef92
#
_cell.length_a   1.000
_cell.length_b   1.000
_cell.length_c   1.000
_cell.angle_alpha   90.00
_cell.angle_beta   90.00
_cell.angle_gamma   90.00
#
_symmetry.space_group_name_H-M   'P 1'
#
loop_
_entity.id
_entity.type
_entity.pdbx_description
1 polymer ?
#
loop_
_entity_poly.entity_id
_entity_poly.type
_entity_poly.pdbx_seq_one_letter_code
_entity_poly.pdbx_strand_id
1 'polypeptide(L)'
;MEGAGEDPYLGSLMAAAHVRGYQGNLSNLNIIACVKHYAGYGGAEGGRDYNTVDFSERTFRDIYLPPYKAGVEAGAHTLMASFNEIGGIPASGSKYLLNDILRDEWGFKGFVVSDWNSIG
;
A
#
# COMPACT_ATOMS: atom_id res chain seq x y z
N MET A 1 10.58 -9.47 5.42
CA MET A 1 9.78 -8.39 4.81
C MET A 1 9.40 -8.78 3.38
N GLU A 2 8.18 -8.54 2.99
CA GLU A 2 7.61 -8.94 1.69
C GLU A 2 7.74 -7.81 0.64
N GLY A 3 8.88 -7.14 0.59
CA GLY A 3 9.08 -6.00 -0.30
C GLY A 3 9.87 -6.35 -1.57
N ALA A 4 9.66 -5.57 -2.62
CA ALA A 4 10.36 -5.68 -3.90
C ALA A 4 11.68 -4.90 -3.95
N GLY A 5 12.25 -4.57 -2.79
CA GLY A 5 13.45 -3.76 -2.67
C GLY A 5 13.14 -2.29 -2.36
N GLU A 6 14.20 -1.48 -2.27
CA GLU A 6 14.11 -0.08 -1.82
C GLU A 6 13.90 0.94 -2.95
N ASP A 7 14.10 0.55 -4.21
CA ASP A 7 13.94 1.44 -5.36
C ASP A 7 12.45 1.64 -5.68
N PRO A 8 11.90 2.85 -5.54
CA PRO A 8 10.47 3.09 -5.77
C PRO A 8 10.07 2.97 -7.25
N TYR A 9 10.98 3.19 -8.19
CA TYR A 9 10.71 3.02 -9.60
C TYR A 9 10.57 1.52 -9.95
N LEU A 10 11.57 0.72 -9.57
CA LEU A 10 11.52 -0.73 -9.80
C LEU A 10 10.34 -1.36 -9.04
N GLY A 11 10.12 -0.97 -7.80
CA GLY A 11 8.97 -1.40 -6.99
C GLY A 11 7.63 -1.11 -7.67
N SER A 12 7.51 0.06 -8.30
CA SER A 12 6.30 0.45 -9.05
C SER A 12 6.07 -0.43 -10.28
N LEU A 13 7.13 -0.72 -11.05
CA LEU A 13 7.03 -1.62 -12.20
C LEU A 13 6.63 -3.04 -11.78
N MET A 14 7.22 -3.55 -10.70
CA MET A 14 6.92 -4.88 -10.17
C MET A 14 5.49 -4.96 -9.62
N ALA A 15 5.04 -3.96 -8.85
CA ALA A 15 3.68 -3.91 -8.35
C ALA A 15 2.65 -3.95 -9.49
N ALA A 16 2.83 -3.11 -10.50
CA ALA A 16 1.96 -3.09 -11.67
C ALA A 16 1.97 -4.43 -12.44
N ALA A 17 3.14 -5.05 -12.59
CA ALA A 17 3.27 -6.35 -13.26
C ALA A 17 2.57 -7.47 -12.49
N HIS A 18 2.74 -7.52 -11.16
CA HIS A 18 2.07 -8.50 -10.31
C HIS A 18 0.54 -8.35 -10.36
N VAL A 19 0.02 -7.12 -10.25
CA VAL A 19 -1.43 -6.88 -10.34
C VAL A 19 -1.98 -7.40 -11.67
N ARG A 20 -1.35 -7.05 -12.79
CA ARG A 20 -1.78 -7.53 -14.11
C ARG A 20 -1.65 -9.04 -14.25
N GLY A 21 -0.58 -9.62 -13.73
CA GLY A 21 -0.35 -11.06 -13.79
C GLY A 21 -1.37 -11.87 -13.00
N TYR A 22 -1.70 -11.45 -11.78
CA TYR A 22 -2.70 -12.13 -10.94
C TYR A 22 -4.12 -11.94 -11.46
N GLN A 23 -4.49 -10.72 -11.82
CA GLN A 23 -5.86 -10.40 -12.19
C GLN A 23 -6.19 -10.72 -13.65
N GLY A 24 -5.21 -10.64 -14.56
CA GLY A 24 -5.43 -10.87 -15.98
C GLY A 24 -6.69 -10.15 -16.45
N ASN A 25 -7.62 -10.90 -17.03
CA ASN A 25 -8.95 -10.44 -17.42
C ASN A 25 -10.05 -10.84 -16.41
N LEU A 26 -9.68 -11.20 -15.19
CA LEU A 26 -10.58 -11.67 -14.13
C LEU A 26 -11.40 -12.91 -14.51
N SER A 27 -10.82 -13.81 -15.29
CA SER A 27 -11.42 -15.10 -15.59
C SER A 27 -11.36 -16.04 -14.38
N ASN A 28 -11.96 -17.23 -14.51
CA ASN A 28 -11.91 -18.26 -13.47
C ASN A 28 -10.50 -18.85 -13.22
N LEU A 29 -9.50 -18.44 -13.98
CA LEU A 29 -8.08 -18.80 -13.80
C LEU A 29 -7.26 -17.71 -13.11
N ASN A 30 -7.88 -16.59 -12.76
CA ASN A 30 -7.23 -15.44 -12.16
C ASN A 30 -7.67 -15.23 -10.71
N ILE A 31 -6.89 -14.46 -9.96
CA ILE A 31 -7.20 -14.07 -8.59
C ILE A 31 -7.14 -12.55 -8.45
N ILE A 32 -7.87 -12.01 -7.49
CA ILE A 32 -7.80 -10.58 -7.16
C ILE A 32 -6.47 -10.30 -6.45
N ALA A 33 -5.74 -9.29 -6.94
CA ALA A 33 -4.52 -8.82 -6.31
C ALA A 33 -4.81 -7.95 -5.09
N CYS A 34 -4.00 -8.11 -4.04
CA CYS A 34 -4.03 -7.26 -2.86
C CYS A 34 -2.70 -6.50 -2.75
N VAL A 35 -2.75 -5.20 -2.95
CA VAL A 35 -1.58 -4.33 -2.77
C VAL A 35 -1.39 -4.05 -1.28
N LYS A 36 -0.21 -4.40 -0.73
CA LYS A 36 0.02 -4.34 0.72
C LYS A 36 1.46 -4.02 1.07
N HIS A 37 1.75 -3.53 2.23
CA HIS A 37 0.88 -3.09 3.31
C HIS A 37 0.81 -1.55 3.28
N TYR A 38 -0.35 -1.02 3.00
CA TYR A 38 -0.55 0.41 2.71
C TYR A 38 -0.72 1.22 4.00
N ALA A 39 0.18 2.11 4.34
CA ALA A 39 1.38 2.44 3.62
C ALA A 39 2.52 2.77 4.60
N GLY A 40 3.74 2.84 4.05
CA GLY A 40 4.90 3.24 4.85
C GLY A 40 5.50 2.14 5.71
N TYR A 41 5.02 0.91 5.62
CA TYR A 41 5.42 -0.21 6.48
C TYR A 41 6.94 -0.49 6.49
N GLY A 42 7.61 -0.28 5.36
CA GLY A 42 9.07 -0.44 5.25
C GLY A 42 9.89 0.66 5.92
N GLY A 43 9.25 1.75 6.35
CA GLY A 43 9.91 2.90 7.00
C GLY A 43 9.91 2.86 8.53
N ALA A 44 9.60 1.71 9.13
CA ALA A 44 9.53 1.55 10.58
C ALA A 44 10.85 1.92 11.28
N GLU A 45 10.76 2.68 12.36
CA GLU A 45 11.92 3.16 13.12
C GLU A 45 12.81 2.01 13.59
N GLY A 46 14.12 2.17 13.34
CA GLY A 46 15.13 1.18 13.70
C GLY A 46 14.99 -0.15 12.96
N GLY A 47 14.21 -0.21 11.86
CA GLY A 47 13.92 -1.44 11.13
C GLY A 47 13.12 -2.46 11.95
N ARG A 48 12.45 -2.01 13.00
CA ARG A 48 11.67 -2.87 13.91
C ARG A 48 10.25 -3.02 13.37
N ASP A 49 9.86 -4.25 13.13
CA ASP A 49 8.53 -4.61 12.69
C ASP A 49 7.44 -4.06 13.63
N TYR A 50 6.31 -3.64 13.10
CA TYR A 50 5.18 -3.03 13.80
C TYR A 50 5.45 -1.66 14.46
N ASN A 51 6.65 -1.09 14.28
CA ASN A 51 7.01 0.15 14.93
C ASN A 51 6.50 1.38 14.18
N THR A 52 6.53 2.52 14.88
CA THR A 52 6.16 3.84 14.35
C THR A 52 6.96 4.20 13.10
N VAL A 53 6.34 4.94 12.21
CA VAL A 53 6.95 5.52 11.04
C VAL A 53 6.95 7.04 11.18
N ASP A 54 8.13 7.65 11.10
CA ASP A 54 8.29 9.10 11.14
C ASP A 54 9.15 9.57 9.96
N PHE A 55 8.51 10.18 8.97
CA PHE A 55 9.17 10.80 7.83
C PHE A 55 8.35 11.98 7.30
N SER A 56 9.01 12.86 6.54
CA SER A 56 8.35 14.00 5.95
C SER A 56 7.31 13.57 4.91
N GLU A 57 6.29 14.40 4.70
CA GLU A 57 5.30 14.23 3.62
C GLU A 57 5.97 14.04 2.25
N ARG A 58 7.06 14.78 1.99
CA ARG A 58 7.82 14.66 0.75
C ARG A 58 8.43 13.26 0.61
N THR A 59 9.13 12.77 1.64
CA THR A 59 9.71 11.41 1.62
C THR A 59 8.63 10.36 1.42
N PHE A 60 7.49 10.53 2.07
CA PHE A 60 6.37 9.64 1.94
C PHE A 60 5.85 9.56 0.49
N ARG A 61 5.64 10.71 -0.12
CA ARG A 61 5.12 10.80 -1.50
C ARG A 61 6.12 10.43 -2.57
N ASP A 62 7.40 10.68 -2.34
CA ASP A 62 8.44 10.42 -3.35
C ASP A 62 8.95 8.97 -3.33
N ILE A 63 8.92 8.32 -2.16
CA ILE A 63 9.56 7.01 -1.96
C ILE A 63 8.55 5.91 -1.63
N TYR A 64 7.68 6.13 -0.64
CA TYR A 64 6.83 5.06 -0.12
C TYR A 64 5.52 4.87 -0.88
N LEU A 65 4.89 5.94 -1.34
CA LEU A 65 3.60 5.87 -2.04
C LEU A 65 3.66 5.38 -3.50
N PRO A 66 4.72 5.64 -4.30
CA PRO A 66 4.69 5.34 -5.73
C PRO A 66 4.41 3.87 -6.07
N PRO A 67 4.97 2.85 -5.40
CA PRO A 67 4.65 1.46 -5.69
C PRO A 67 3.18 1.10 -5.44
N TYR A 68 2.57 1.64 -4.39
CA TYR A 68 1.14 1.44 -4.11
C TYR A 68 0.27 2.09 -5.18
N LYS A 69 0.61 3.33 -5.55
CA LYS A 69 -0.08 4.04 -6.63
C LYS A 69 -0.04 3.26 -7.93
N ALA A 70 1.13 2.75 -8.32
CA ALA A 70 1.29 1.94 -9.51
C ALA A 70 0.44 0.67 -9.48
N GLY A 71 0.31 0.03 -8.32
CA GLY A 71 -0.60 -1.11 -8.14
C GLY A 71 -2.06 -0.74 -8.33
N VAL A 72 -2.49 0.40 -7.77
CA VAL A 72 -3.85 0.94 -7.96
C VAL A 72 -4.11 1.28 -9.43
N GLU A 73 -3.20 2.00 -10.08
CA GLU A 73 -3.30 2.36 -11.50
C GLU A 73 -3.27 1.14 -12.43
N ALA A 74 -2.61 0.06 -12.03
CA ALA A 74 -2.66 -1.21 -12.74
C ALA A 74 -4.00 -1.97 -12.57
N GLY A 75 -4.92 -1.44 -11.77
CA GLY A 75 -6.27 -1.95 -11.59
C GLY A 75 -6.46 -2.88 -10.40
N ALA A 76 -5.61 -2.81 -9.37
CA ALA A 76 -5.81 -3.61 -8.15
C ALA A 76 -7.21 -3.41 -7.57
N HIS A 77 -7.88 -4.50 -7.20
CA HIS A 77 -9.21 -4.45 -6.63
C HIS A 77 -9.21 -4.39 -5.10
N THR A 78 -8.11 -4.73 -4.46
CA THR A 78 -8.00 -4.71 -3.00
C THR A 78 -6.67 -4.12 -2.55
N LEU A 79 -6.70 -3.50 -1.37
CA LEU A 79 -5.51 -3.10 -0.61
C LEU A 79 -5.62 -3.64 0.81
N MET A 80 -4.48 -3.82 1.45
CA MET A 80 -4.40 -4.10 2.89
C MET A 80 -3.72 -2.93 3.59
N ALA A 81 -4.38 -2.39 4.62
CA ALA A 81 -3.80 -1.35 5.45
C ALA A 81 -2.63 -1.90 6.26
N SER A 82 -1.61 -1.09 6.51
CA SER A 82 -0.44 -1.50 7.29
C SER A 82 -0.69 -1.42 8.81
N PHE A 83 0.16 -2.10 9.58
CA PHE A 83 0.12 -2.10 11.04
C PHE A 83 0.55 -0.78 11.67
N ASN A 84 1.50 -0.10 11.03
CA ASN A 84 2.15 1.08 11.59
C ASN A 84 1.22 2.27 11.68
N GLU A 85 1.59 3.19 12.52
CA GLU A 85 1.09 4.56 12.51
C GLU A 85 2.02 5.48 11.71
N ILE A 86 1.49 6.56 11.20
CA ILE A 86 2.25 7.63 10.56
C ILE A 86 1.89 8.92 11.26
N GLY A 87 2.87 9.58 11.87
CA GLY A 87 2.64 10.79 12.65
C GLY A 87 1.64 10.58 13.82
N GLY A 88 1.65 9.41 14.44
CA GLY A 88 0.77 9.07 15.55
C GLY A 88 -0.65 8.64 15.15
N ILE A 89 -0.95 8.51 13.85
CA ILE A 89 -2.27 8.07 13.37
C ILE A 89 -2.14 6.68 12.76
N PRO A 90 -2.85 5.66 13.29
CA PRO A 90 -2.85 4.31 12.71
C PRO A 90 -3.25 4.32 11.24
N ALA A 91 -2.50 3.61 10.40
CA ALA A 91 -2.78 3.57 8.96
C ALA A 91 -4.20 3.08 8.65
N SER A 92 -4.69 2.09 9.40
CA SER A 92 -6.03 1.54 9.28
C SER A 92 -7.16 2.52 9.65
N GLY A 93 -6.86 3.58 10.42
CA GLY A 93 -7.80 4.63 10.83
C GLY A 93 -7.53 6.00 10.19
N SER A 94 -6.55 6.10 9.32
CA SER A 94 -6.12 7.38 8.75
C SER A 94 -7.05 7.83 7.62
N LYS A 95 -7.84 8.88 7.87
CA LYS A 95 -8.63 9.54 6.80
C LYS A 95 -7.73 10.02 5.66
N TYR A 96 -6.57 10.58 6.00
CA TYR A 96 -5.61 11.07 5.02
C TYR A 96 -5.17 9.96 4.04
N LEU A 97 -4.81 8.80 4.57
CA LEU A 97 -4.40 7.67 3.71
C LEU A 97 -5.58 7.06 2.95
N LEU A 98 -6.66 6.74 3.66
CA LEU A 98 -7.74 5.91 3.12
C LEU A 98 -8.73 6.70 2.26
N ASN A 99 -8.92 7.99 2.54
CA ASN A 99 -9.80 8.82 1.77
C ASN A 99 -9.04 9.78 0.87
N ASP A 100 -8.29 10.71 1.47
CA ASP A 100 -7.75 11.85 0.72
C ASP A 100 -6.78 11.37 -0.38
N ILE A 101 -5.83 10.49 -0.06
CA ILE A 101 -4.91 9.93 -1.06
C ILE A 101 -5.57 8.82 -1.88
N LEU A 102 -6.06 7.76 -1.21
CA LEU A 102 -6.46 6.55 -1.89
C LEU A 102 -7.73 6.75 -2.74
N ARG A 103 -8.75 7.41 -2.20
CA ARG A 103 -10.05 7.60 -2.88
C ARG A 103 -10.06 8.84 -3.76
N ASP A 104 -9.67 9.99 -3.19
CA ASP A 104 -9.85 11.27 -3.86
C ASP A 104 -8.73 11.54 -4.87
N GLU A 105 -7.45 11.32 -4.49
CA GLU A 105 -6.34 11.54 -5.44
C GLU A 105 -6.18 10.41 -6.45
N TRP A 106 -6.24 9.13 -6.02
CA TRP A 106 -5.97 7.99 -6.90
C TRP A 106 -7.22 7.34 -7.49
N GLY A 107 -8.40 7.70 -7.03
CA GLY A 107 -9.68 7.19 -7.55
C GLY A 107 -9.91 5.71 -7.29
N PHE A 108 -9.30 5.12 -6.27
CA PHE A 108 -9.46 3.71 -5.94
C PHE A 108 -10.90 3.39 -5.55
N LYS A 109 -11.48 2.40 -6.19
CA LYS A 109 -12.89 1.99 -6.00
C LYS A 109 -13.06 0.64 -5.33
N GLY A 110 -11.97 -0.09 -5.11
CA GLY A 110 -11.99 -1.39 -4.44
C GLY A 110 -12.19 -1.28 -2.93
N PHE A 111 -11.97 -2.35 -2.21
CA PHE A 111 -12.04 -2.33 -0.75
C PHE A 111 -10.66 -2.42 -0.11
N VAL A 112 -10.57 -1.92 1.13
CA VAL A 112 -9.39 -2.04 1.99
C VAL A 112 -9.69 -3.03 3.08
N VAL A 113 -8.82 -4.02 3.24
CA VAL A 113 -8.86 -4.97 4.36
C VAL A 113 -7.83 -4.54 5.41
N SER A 114 -8.11 -4.81 6.68
CA SER A 114 -7.14 -4.63 7.75
C SER A 114 -6.07 -5.73 7.70
N ASP A 115 -4.90 -5.45 8.22
CA ASP A 115 -3.91 -6.47 8.49
C ASP A 115 -4.32 -7.30 9.72
N TRP A 116 -3.60 -8.39 10.00
CA TRP A 116 -3.88 -9.33 11.08
C TRP A 116 -4.08 -8.60 12.42
N ASN A 117 -5.30 -8.71 12.96
CA ASN A 117 -5.64 -8.15 14.27
C ASN A 117 -5.30 -6.66 14.47
N SER A 118 -5.22 -5.86 13.39
CA SER A 118 -4.88 -4.44 13.46
C SER A 118 -6.07 -3.52 13.78
N ILE A 119 -7.28 -4.08 13.80
CA ILE A 119 -8.51 -3.42 14.26
C ILE A 119 -9.08 -4.32 15.33
N GLY A 120 -8.76 -4.04 16.58
CA GLY A 120 -9.17 -4.82 17.76
C GLY A 120 -10.40 -4.28 18.44
#